data_9c2d0b1b13bd6ce70a200d0dfb9c7133
#
_entry.id   9c2d0b1b13bd6ce70a200d0dfb9c7133
#
_cell.length_a   1.000
_cell.length_b   1.000
_cell.length_c   1.000
_cell.angle_alpha   90.00
_cell.angle_beta   90.00
_cell.angle_gamma   90.00
#
_symmetry.space_group_name_H-M   'P 1'
#
loop_
_entity.id
_entity.type
_entity.pdbx_description
1 polymer ?
#
loop_
_entity_poly.entity_id
_entity_poly.type
_entity_poly.pdbx_seq_one_letter_code
_entity_poly.pdbx_strand_id
1 'polypeptide(L)'
;MFRKRGLAERGYSREHTVAWLSGVAGGLLRHNQTMFLIEDLQPSWLSSRSLRWAYLGGVSLVFGLFLGLVNTIYWSTSVLGKAESNAAAVMWFTVIPLWLLILGWFDNLGFGSGSAALDRLQPGFRRAVAKMLASAACWLLLVAILWPFVDQVLRLHLLWAGLVMVIWVGAKGANRSVYYYIEPAESLEWSLTWARRGMVPGLLSGLAVGGIVFLLPRELNQLQGRQEWIFFLGWAAIGLAVGGLLGGLRTRTFKGKTFPNQGIRLSLTTAVFVGLNAVWLVTFAMVLEIAGRFDNPFKDLLGYLAFLFAIFFLWFGGLEVLKHYVLRTVLGASGQLPFNLPRLLNYARDLNLMQRVGSAYIFVHRRLLEHMAASGGTMNPA
;
A
#
# COMPACT_ATOMS: atom_id res chain seq x y z
N MET A 1 38.93 8.70 -17.35
CA MET A 1 37.58 8.79 -17.94
C MET A 1 36.86 10.10 -17.57
N PHE A 2 36.72 10.44 -16.29
CA PHE A 2 36.05 11.67 -15.82
C PHE A 2 36.68 12.98 -16.34
N ARG A 3 38.01 13.03 -16.53
CA ARG A 3 38.75 14.23 -17.02
C ARG A 3 38.59 14.52 -18.53
N LYS A 4 38.32 13.51 -19.36
CA LYS A 4 38.37 13.67 -20.84
C LYS A 4 37.13 14.29 -21.49
N ARG A 5 36.04 14.49 -20.78
CA ARG A 5 34.76 14.89 -21.40
C ARG A 5 34.14 16.21 -20.92
N GLY A 6 34.85 17.02 -20.12
CA GLY A 6 34.29 18.31 -19.65
C GLY A 6 33.00 18.21 -18.85
N LEU A 7 32.62 17.01 -18.42
CA LEU A 7 31.37 16.69 -17.72
C LEU A 7 31.44 16.97 -16.20
N ALA A 8 32.62 17.34 -15.70
CA ALA A 8 32.87 17.62 -14.28
C ALA A 8 32.01 18.77 -13.73
N GLU A 9 31.59 19.72 -14.59
CA GLU A 9 30.80 20.87 -14.16
C GLU A 9 29.28 20.62 -14.11
N ARG A 10 28.80 19.53 -14.69
CA ARG A 10 27.35 19.21 -14.78
C ARG A 10 26.88 18.05 -13.93
N GLY A 11 27.78 17.36 -13.26
CA GLY A 11 27.50 16.09 -12.62
C GLY A 11 27.73 16.06 -11.11
N TYR A 12 27.77 14.87 -10.64
CA TYR A 12 28.12 14.55 -9.26
C TYR A 12 29.65 14.45 -9.11
N SER A 13 30.18 14.59 -7.88
CA SER A 13 31.59 14.32 -7.63
C SER A 13 31.96 12.88 -8.03
N ARG A 14 33.23 12.67 -8.40
CA ARG A 14 33.71 11.34 -8.77
C ARG A 14 33.46 10.31 -7.66
N GLU A 15 33.73 10.69 -6.42
CA GLU A 15 33.62 9.85 -5.24
C GLU A 15 32.18 9.40 -5.03
N HIS A 16 31.21 10.34 -5.01
CA HIS A 16 29.81 10.02 -4.89
C HIS A 16 29.30 9.17 -6.06
N THR A 17 29.74 9.48 -7.29
CA THR A 17 29.33 8.70 -8.47
C THR A 17 29.81 7.25 -8.37
N VAL A 18 31.06 7.04 -7.98
CA VAL A 18 31.62 5.69 -7.78
C VAL A 18 30.88 4.99 -6.65
N ALA A 19 30.68 5.64 -5.49
CA ALA A 19 30.00 5.05 -4.35
C ALA A 19 28.58 4.60 -4.71
N TRP A 20 27.79 5.47 -5.36
CA TRP A 20 26.40 5.15 -5.75
C TRP A 20 26.33 4.07 -6.83
N LEU A 21 27.21 4.10 -7.85
CA LEU A 21 27.26 3.05 -8.87
C LEU A 21 27.74 1.71 -8.29
N SER A 22 28.62 1.74 -7.30
CA SER A 22 28.99 0.54 -6.54
C SER A 22 27.82 -0.03 -5.76
N GLY A 23 26.98 0.84 -5.15
CA GLY A 23 25.73 0.44 -4.50
C GLY A 23 24.76 -0.23 -5.47
N VAL A 24 24.58 0.36 -6.68
CA VAL A 24 23.75 -0.22 -7.75
C VAL A 24 24.32 -1.55 -8.21
N ALA A 25 25.63 -1.63 -8.47
CA ALA A 25 26.30 -2.85 -8.93
C ALA A 25 26.20 -3.98 -7.91
N GLY A 26 26.47 -3.68 -6.63
CA GLY A 26 26.34 -4.64 -5.54
C GLY A 26 24.90 -5.11 -5.35
N GLY A 27 23.92 -4.22 -5.52
CA GLY A 27 22.51 -4.57 -5.52
C GLY A 27 22.14 -5.54 -6.64
N LEU A 28 22.54 -5.26 -7.87
CA LEU A 28 22.30 -6.11 -9.05
C LEU A 28 22.89 -7.52 -8.85
N LEU A 29 24.14 -7.62 -8.37
CA LEU A 29 24.76 -8.93 -8.12
C LEU A 29 24.03 -9.72 -7.03
N ARG A 30 23.67 -9.08 -5.90
CA ARG A 30 22.93 -9.75 -4.81
C ARG A 30 21.57 -10.29 -5.26
N HIS A 31 20.94 -9.63 -6.22
CA HIS A 31 19.62 -10.02 -6.72
C HIS A 31 19.67 -10.83 -8.03
N ASN A 32 20.88 -11.22 -8.49
CA ASN A 32 21.08 -11.91 -9.77
C ASN A 32 20.42 -11.18 -10.96
N GLN A 33 20.51 -9.86 -10.96
CA GLN A 33 19.96 -9.00 -12.01
C GLN A 33 21.07 -8.43 -12.87
N THR A 34 20.83 -8.33 -14.18
CA THR A 34 21.73 -7.69 -15.14
C THR A 34 21.27 -6.30 -15.54
N MET A 35 20.00 -6.02 -15.38
CA MET A 35 19.35 -4.75 -15.73
C MET A 35 18.85 -4.06 -14.47
N PHE A 36 19.14 -2.77 -14.36
CA PHE A 36 18.65 -1.92 -13.31
C PHE A 36 17.41 -1.16 -13.78
N LEU A 37 16.27 -1.48 -13.18
CA LEU A 37 15.04 -0.72 -13.32
C LEU A 37 14.75 0.02 -12.02
N ILE A 38 14.45 1.31 -12.10
CA ILE A 38 14.20 2.12 -10.90
C ILE A 38 12.91 1.66 -10.21
N GLU A 39 11.92 1.26 -10.98
CA GLU A 39 10.64 0.75 -10.49
C GLU A 39 10.74 -0.64 -9.82
N ASP A 40 11.80 -1.40 -10.10
CA ASP A 40 12.03 -2.73 -9.50
C ASP A 40 12.85 -2.66 -8.20
N LEU A 41 13.14 -1.44 -7.72
CA LEU A 41 13.73 -1.27 -6.39
C LEU A 41 12.84 -1.87 -5.33
N GLN A 42 13.43 -2.73 -4.51
CA GLN A 42 12.77 -3.43 -3.42
C GLN A 42 13.37 -3.07 -2.06
N PRO A 43 12.64 -3.20 -0.96
CA PRO A 43 13.20 -3.00 0.38
C PRO A 43 14.37 -3.93 0.72
N SER A 44 14.53 -5.05 0.00
CA SER A 44 15.69 -5.94 0.08
C SER A 44 17.03 -5.29 -0.35
N TRP A 45 16.96 -4.13 -1.02
CA TRP A 45 18.15 -3.32 -1.35
C TRP A 45 18.74 -2.58 -0.14
N LEU A 46 17.95 -2.42 0.94
CA LEU A 46 18.43 -1.81 2.18
C LEU A 46 19.48 -2.69 2.86
N SER A 47 20.67 -2.14 3.06
CA SER A 47 21.84 -2.88 3.53
C SER A 47 21.77 -3.24 5.02
N SER A 48 21.16 -2.40 5.86
CA SER A 48 21.13 -2.57 7.31
C SER A 48 19.73 -2.84 7.87
N ARG A 49 19.70 -3.44 9.06
CA ARG A 49 18.44 -3.68 9.80
C ARG A 49 17.79 -2.36 10.22
N SER A 50 18.59 -1.35 10.59
CA SER A 50 18.09 -0.02 10.96
C SER A 50 17.38 0.68 9.80
N LEU A 51 17.92 0.60 8.58
CA LEU A 51 17.29 1.18 7.40
C LEU A 51 15.98 0.47 7.04
N ARG A 52 15.89 -0.82 7.27
CA ARG A 52 14.62 -1.55 7.11
C ARG A 52 13.56 -1.09 8.09
N TRP A 53 13.94 -0.81 9.35
CA TRP A 53 13.04 -0.22 10.33
C TRP A 53 12.66 1.23 9.96
N ALA A 54 13.61 2.03 9.47
CA ALA A 54 13.33 3.38 8.99
C ALA A 54 12.33 3.35 7.80
N TYR A 55 12.48 2.39 6.90
CA TYR A 55 11.52 2.18 5.80
C TYR A 55 10.14 1.79 6.31
N LEU A 56 10.04 0.82 7.22
CA LEU A 56 8.77 0.41 7.82
C LEU A 56 8.09 1.57 8.55
N GLY A 57 8.85 2.30 9.36
CA GLY A 57 8.36 3.48 10.06
C GLY A 57 7.88 4.56 9.10
N GLY A 58 8.65 4.82 8.05
CA GLY A 58 8.28 5.77 7.00
C GLY A 58 7.01 5.39 6.26
N VAL A 59 6.86 4.12 5.86
CA VAL A 59 5.63 3.63 5.21
C VAL A 59 4.44 3.75 6.16
N SER A 60 4.59 3.31 7.41
CA SER A 60 3.52 3.38 8.42
C SER A 60 3.11 4.82 8.70
N LEU A 61 4.07 5.74 8.80
CA LEU A 61 3.81 7.15 9.01
C LEU A 61 3.06 7.78 7.83
N VAL A 62 3.56 7.61 6.61
CA VAL A 62 2.94 8.20 5.40
C VAL A 62 1.53 7.64 5.19
N PHE A 63 1.36 6.34 5.37
CA PHE A 63 0.05 5.70 5.27
C PHE A 63 -0.91 6.18 6.36
N GLY A 64 -0.45 6.27 7.61
CA GLY A 64 -1.23 6.78 8.73
C GLY A 64 -1.63 8.25 8.54
N LEU A 65 -0.70 9.10 8.10
CA LEU A 65 -1.00 10.50 7.76
C LEU A 65 -2.02 10.62 6.64
N PHE A 66 -1.89 9.81 5.58
CA PHE A 66 -2.83 9.79 4.47
C PHE A 66 -4.24 9.39 4.93
N LEU A 67 -4.37 8.27 5.63
CA LEU A 67 -5.66 7.82 6.14
C LEU A 67 -6.22 8.72 7.23
N GLY A 68 -5.36 9.25 8.09
CA GLY A 68 -5.75 10.21 9.11
C GLY A 68 -6.33 11.49 8.52
N LEU A 69 -5.70 12.03 7.46
CA LEU A 69 -6.22 13.20 6.74
C LEU A 69 -7.57 12.91 6.11
N VAL A 70 -7.71 11.80 5.40
CA VAL A 70 -8.96 11.37 4.77
C VAL A 70 -10.06 11.21 5.82
N ASN A 71 -9.74 10.59 6.94
CA ASN A 71 -10.70 10.40 8.03
C ASN A 71 -11.08 11.73 8.70
N THR A 72 -10.13 12.66 8.84
CA THR A 72 -10.43 14.02 9.35
C THR A 72 -11.39 14.75 8.41
N ILE A 73 -11.22 14.64 7.09
CA ILE A 73 -12.16 15.19 6.11
C ILE A 73 -13.53 14.53 6.29
N TYR A 74 -13.59 13.20 6.39
CA TYR A 74 -14.82 12.46 6.60
C TYR A 74 -15.60 12.97 7.84
N TRP A 75 -14.92 13.08 8.99
CA TRP A 75 -15.55 13.51 10.23
C TRP A 75 -15.88 15.00 10.28
N SER A 76 -15.07 15.86 9.67
CA SER A 76 -15.35 17.29 9.61
C SER A 76 -16.58 17.63 8.77
N THR A 77 -16.96 16.73 7.87
CA THR A 77 -18.14 16.87 7.00
C THR A 77 -19.37 16.14 7.56
N SER A 78 -19.18 15.21 8.52
CA SER A 78 -20.30 14.47 9.14
C SER A 78 -21.08 15.32 10.14
N VAL A 79 -22.33 14.95 10.39
CA VAL A 79 -23.25 15.59 11.35
C VAL A 79 -22.80 15.37 12.81
N LEU A 80 -21.92 14.40 13.05
CA LEU A 80 -21.36 14.09 14.36
C LEU A 80 -20.44 15.22 14.85
N GLY A 81 -20.54 15.58 16.13
CA GLY A 81 -19.95 16.78 16.69
C GLY A 81 -18.42 16.90 16.58
N LYS A 82 -17.90 18.13 16.68
CA LYS A 82 -16.47 18.45 16.58
C LYS A 82 -15.56 17.70 17.59
N ALA A 83 -16.08 17.35 18.78
CA ALA A 83 -15.34 16.62 19.80
C ALA A 83 -15.03 15.18 19.38
N GLU A 84 -16.00 14.50 18.77
CA GLU A 84 -15.86 13.14 18.24
C GLU A 84 -14.91 13.10 17.03
N SER A 85 -14.95 14.14 16.20
CA SER A 85 -14.05 14.34 15.08
C SER A 85 -12.57 14.38 15.52
N ASN A 86 -12.25 15.11 16.60
CA ASN A 86 -10.87 15.22 17.08
C ASN A 86 -10.37 13.90 17.69
N ALA A 87 -11.19 13.21 18.47
CA ALA A 87 -10.83 11.92 19.04
C ALA A 87 -10.62 10.85 17.96
N ALA A 88 -11.47 10.81 16.96
CA ALA A 88 -11.32 9.93 15.80
C ALA A 88 -10.04 10.26 15.02
N ALA A 89 -9.75 11.53 14.76
CA ALA A 89 -8.53 11.94 14.07
C ALA A 89 -7.28 11.48 14.81
N VAL A 90 -7.17 11.76 16.11
CA VAL A 90 -6.04 11.31 16.94
C VAL A 90 -5.87 9.80 16.86
N MET A 91 -6.95 9.05 16.95
CA MET A 91 -6.92 7.60 16.84
C MET A 91 -6.34 7.14 15.50
N TRP A 92 -6.79 7.71 14.39
CA TRP A 92 -6.31 7.32 13.06
C TRP A 92 -4.85 7.71 12.83
N PHE A 93 -4.39 8.84 13.36
CA PHE A 93 -2.99 9.27 13.26
C PHE A 93 -2.03 8.47 14.16
N THR A 94 -2.51 7.85 15.23
CA THR A 94 -1.66 7.10 16.16
C THR A 94 -1.83 5.59 16.05
N VAL A 95 -3.07 5.11 16.05
CA VAL A 95 -3.38 3.68 16.13
C VAL A 95 -3.03 2.95 14.85
N ILE A 96 -3.34 3.52 13.69
CA ILE A 96 -3.04 2.86 12.41
C ILE A 96 -1.54 2.76 12.14
N PRO A 97 -0.72 3.81 12.28
CA PRO A 97 0.72 3.68 12.14
C PRO A 97 1.32 2.65 13.09
N LEU A 98 0.89 2.62 14.34
CA LEU A 98 1.36 1.65 15.33
C LEU A 98 0.99 0.22 14.93
N TRP A 99 -0.25 -0.02 14.53
CA TRP A 99 -0.71 -1.32 14.06
C TRP A 99 0.05 -1.78 12.81
N LEU A 100 0.31 -0.89 11.87
CA LEU A 100 1.11 -1.17 10.68
C LEU A 100 2.56 -1.52 11.03
N LEU A 101 3.17 -0.84 12.00
CA LEU A 101 4.51 -1.17 12.49
C LEU A 101 4.54 -2.56 13.12
N ILE A 102 3.54 -2.90 13.93
CA ILE A 102 3.42 -4.23 14.54
C ILE A 102 3.28 -5.31 13.46
N LEU A 103 2.43 -5.10 12.47
CA LEU A 103 2.27 -6.04 11.34
C LEU A 103 3.55 -6.19 10.53
N GLY A 104 4.26 -5.10 10.26
CA GLY A 104 5.55 -5.13 9.59
C GLY A 104 6.60 -5.90 10.39
N TRP A 105 6.55 -5.82 11.71
CA TRP A 105 7.39 -6.62 12.59
C TRP A 105 7.08 -8.11 12.50
N PHE A 106 5.80 -8.51 12.52
CA PHE A 106 5.38 -9.90 12.32
C PHE A 106 5.77 -10.43 10.94
N ASP A 107 5.64 -9.64 9.90
CA ASP A 107 6.08 -9.99 8.54
C ASP A 107 7.60 -10.28 8.50
N ASN A 108 8.38 -9.51 9.26
CA ASN A 108 9.83 -9.67 9.38
C ASN A 108 10.24 -10.93 10.18
N LEU A 109 9.39 -11.39 11.11
CA LEU A 109 9.60 -12.63 11.87
C LEU A 109 9.23 -13.90 11.10
N GLY A 110 8.74 -13.79 9.86
CA GLY A 110 8.33 -14.94 9.05
C GLY A 110 7.09 -15.65 9.60
N PHE A 111 6.23 -14.95 10.33
CA PHE A 111 5.00 -15.51 10.88
C PHE A 111 4.15 -16.13 9.76
N GLY A 112 3.78 -17.38 9.90
CA GLY A 112 3.00 -18.14 8.91
C GLY A 112 3.80 -19.21 8.14
N SER A 113 5.11 -19.34 8.37
CA SER A 113 5.93 -20.36 7.70
C SER A 113 6.01 -21.72 8.44
N GLY A 114 5.44 -21.86 9.66
CA GLY A 114 5.73 -23.02 10.49
C GLY A 114 4.57 -23.66 11.27
N SER A 115 3.29 -23.39 10.95
CA SER A 115 2.22 -24.07 11.70
C SER A 115 1.71 -25.32 10.97
N ALA A 116 1.93 -26.50 11.58
CA ALA A 116 1.48 -27.80 11.06
C ALA A 116 -0.04 -27.87 10.77
N ALA A 117 -0.86 -27.07 11.46
CA ALA A 117 -2.30 -27.00 11.23
C ALA A 117 -2.67 -26.37 9.87
N LEU A 118 -1.83 -25.47 9.34
CA LEU A 118 -2.05 -24.76 8.09
C LEU A 118 -1.35 -25.43 6.90
N ASP A 119 -0.55 -26.48 7.11
CA ASP A 119 0.23 -27.15 6.05
C ASP A 119 -0.65 -27.88 5.02
N ARG A 120 -1.91 -28.15 5.36
CA ARG A 120 -2.90 -28.75 4.43
C ARG A 120 -3.46 -27.75 3.40
N LEU A 121 -3.24 -26.46 3.60
CA LEU A 121 -3.75 -25.39 2.74
C LEU A 121 -2.73 -24.99 1.68
N GLN A 122 -3.22 -24.49 0.54
CA GLN A 122 -2.34 -23.92 -0.48
C GLN A 122 -1.45 -22.81 0.13
N PRO A 123 -0.15 -22.72 -0.25
CA PRO A 123 0.81 -21.81 0.41
C PRO A 123 0.40 -20.33 0.43
N GLY A 124 -0.30 -19.85 -0.60
CA GLY A 124 -0.83 -18.49 -0.65
C GLY A 124 -1.98 -18.25 0.32
N PHE A 125 -2.91 -19.19 0.38
CA PHE A 125 -4.07 -19.11 1.28
C PHE A 125 -3.66 -19.25 2.74
N ARG A 126 -2.73 -20.16 3.06
CA ARG A 126 -2.15 -20.32 4.39
C ARG A 126 -1.55 -19.00 4.91
N ARG A 127 -0.74 -18.32 4.07
CA ARG A 127 -0.14 -17.03 4.42
C ARG A 127 -1.19 -15.95 4.65
N ALA A 128 -2.22 -15.89 3.81
CA ALA A 128 -3.31 -14.94 3.97
C ALA A 128 -4.02 -15.13 5.31
N VAL A 129 -4.42 -16.37 5.62
CA VAL A 129 -5.11 -16.71 6.88
C VAL A 129 -4.23 -16.39 8.10
N ALA A 130 -2.96 -16.78 8.08
CA ALA A 130 -2.03 -16.50 9.18
C ALA A 130 -1.89 -14.99 9.44
N LYS A 131 -1.78 -14.19 8.38
CA LYS A 131 -1.69 -12.73 8.47
C LYS A 131 -3.00 -12.09 8.93
N MET A 132 -4.15 -12.60 8.47
CA MET A 132 -5.45 -12.16 8.96
C MET A 132 -5.61 -12.42 10.46
N LEU A 133 -5.27 -13.62 10.92
CA LEU A 133 -5.34 -13.99 12.34
C LEU A 133 -4.40 -13.15 13.21
N ALA A 134 -3.14 -12.97 12.76
CA ALA A 134 -2.19 -12.12 13.46
C ALA A 134 -2.66 -10.65 13.49
N SER A 135 -3.18 -10.13 12.38
CA SER A 135 -3.75 -8.80 12.28
C SER A 135 -4.95 -8.61 13.20
N ALA A 136 -5.87 -9.58 13.21
CA ALA A 136 -7.04 -9.56 14.07
C ALA A 136 -6.65 -9.62 15.56
N ALA A 137 -5.72 -10.50 15.94
CA ALA A 137 -5.24 -10.60 17.31
C ALA A 137 -4.58 -9.31 17.79
N CYS A 138 -3.71 -8.70 16.96
CA CYS A 138 -3.08 -7.41 17.27
C CYS A 138 -4.11 -6.30 17.41
N TRP A 139 -5.10 -6.27 16.52
CA TRP A 139 -6.16 -5.26 16.55
C TRP A 139 -7.03 -5.42 17.81
N LEU A 140 -7.47 -6.62 18.10
CA LEU A 140 -8.28 -6.91 19.30
C LEU A 140 -7.54 -6.56 20.59
N LEU A 141 -6.23 -6.84 20.67
CA LEU A 141 -5.40 -6.45 21.79
C LEU A 141 -5.37 -4.92 21.95
N LEU A 142 -5.18 -4.20 20.85
CA LEU A 142 -5.13 -2.75 20.81
C LEU A 142 -6.50 -2.14 21.18
N VAL A 143 -7.59 -2.70 20.68
CA VAL A 143 -8.96 -2.32 21.07
C VAL A 143 -9.17 -2.58 22.56
N ALA A 144 -8.76 -3.74 23.10
CA ALA A 144 -8.90 -4.05 24.51
C ALA A 144 -8.15 -3.04 25.42
N ILE A 145 -6.96 -2.62 25.02
CA ILE A 145 -6.18 -1.60 25.73
C ILE A 145 -6.87 -0.23 25.71
N LEU A 146 -7.43 0.14 24.54
CA LEU A 146 -8.07 1.44 24.37
C LEU A 146 -9.51 1.50 24.90
N TRP A 147 -10.16 0.33 25.07
CA TRP A 147 -11.57 0.22 25.43
C TRP A 147 -12.03 1.05 26.63
N PRO A 148 -11.24 1.16 27.73
CA PRO A 148 -11.62 2.00 28.88
C PRO A 148 -11.55 3.51 28.62
N PHE A 149 -10.80 3.92 27.58
CA PHE A 149 -10.48 5.32 27.32
C PHE A 149 -11.31 5.94 26.18
N VAL A 150 -12.16 5.13 25.52
CA VAL A 150 -12.93 5.57 24.36
C VAL A 150 -14.44 5.46 24.62
N ASP A 151 -15.20 6.39 24.05
CA ASP A 151 -16.64 6.37 24.10
C ASP A 151 -17.26 5.28 23.21
N GLN A 152 -18.58 5.10 23.29
CA GLN A 152 -19.29 4.04 22.58
C GLN A 152 -19.22 4.20 21.06
N VAL A 153 -19.28 5.42 20.55
CA VAL A 153 -19.20 5.70 19.11
C VAL A 153 -17.84 5.35 18.58
N LEU A 154 -16.78 5.76 19.29
CA LEU A 154 -15.41 5.47 18.91
C LEU A 154 -15.07 3.97 19.01
N ARG A 155 -15.66 3.22 19.96
CA ARG A 155 -15.56 1.75 20.03
C ARG A 155 -16.07 1.06 18.76
N LEU A 156 -17.21 1.49 18.26
CA LEU A 156 -17.78 0.96 17.01
C LEU A 156 -16.84 1.24 15.81
N HIS A 157 -16.28 2.45 15.74
CA HIS A 157 -15.33 2.82 14.68
C HIS A 157 -14.03 2.01 14.75
N LEU A 158 -13.52 1.75 15.96
CA LEU A 158 -12.38 0.84 16.16
C LEU A 158 -12.69 -0.56 15.62
N LEU A 159 -13.83 -1.12 15.93
CA LEU A 159 -14.22 -2.45 15.46
C LEU A 159 -14.35 -2.48 13.93
N TRP A 160 -14.98 -1.46 13.34
CA TRP A 160 -15.12 -1.34 11.89
C TRP A 160 -13.77 -1.17 11.18
N ALA A 161 -12.93 -0.28 11.65
CA ALA A 161 -11.59 -0.08 11.10
C ALA A 161 -10.77 -1.37 11.15
N GLY A 162 -10.84 -2.09 12.26
CA GLY A 162 -10.17 -3.39 12.41
C GLY A 162 -10.65 -4.42 11.41
N LEU A 163 -11.96 -4.55 11.23
CA LEU A 163 -12.53 -5.49 10.26
C LEU A 163 -12.04 -5.19 8.84
N VAL A 164 -12.14 -3.94 8.40
CA VAL A 164 -11.66 -3.51 7.07
C VAL A 164 -10.18 -3.79 6.89
N MET A 165 -9.37 -3.48 7.91
CA MET A 165 -7.92 -3.70 7.86
C MET A 165 -7.53 -5.17 7.85
N VAL A 166 -8.22 -6.02 8.62
CA VAL A 166 -7.99 -7.48 8.63
C VAL A 166 -8.32 -8.07 7.26
N ILE A 167 -9.46 -7.70 6.67
CA ILE A 167 -9.84 -8.13 5.32
C ILE A 167 -8.81 -7.67 4.29
N TRP A 168 -8.37 -6.42 4.38
CA TRP A 168 -7.37 -5.86 3.48
C TRP A 168 -6.02 -6.58 3.56
N VAL A 169 -5.54 -6.86 4.78
CA VAL A 169 -4.30 -7.61 5.01
C VAL A 169 -4.41 -9.03 4.45
N GLY A 170 -5.55 -9.70 4.61
CA GLY A 170 -5.79 -11.01 4.05
C GLY A 170 -5.75 -11.01 2.54
N ALA A 171 -6.44 -10.08 1.92
CA ALA A 171 -6.53 -9.98 0.47
C ALA A 171 -5.17 -9.63 -0.19
N LYS A 172 -4.40 -8.70 0.39
CA LYS A 172 -3.06 -8.33 -0.10
C LYS A 172 -1.98 -9.33 0.32
N GLY A 173 -2.10 -9.92 1.50
CA GLY A 173 -1.10 -10.82 2.08
C GLY A 173 -1.05 -12.22 1.47
N ALA A 174 -2.05 -12.62 0.68
CA ALA A 174 -2.12 -13.95 0.09
C ALA A 174 -0.95 -14.27 -0.84
N ASN A 175 -0.49 -13.30 -1.60
CA ASN A 175 0.51 -13.53 -2.63
C ASN A 175 1.94 -13.24 -2.15
N ARG A 176 2.17 -12.14 -1.42
CA ARG A 176 3.52 -11.70 -0.97
C ARG A 176 3.44 -10.84 0.29
N SER A 177 4.59 -10.45 0.86
CA SER A 177 4.63 -9.51 1.99
C SER A 177 4.06 -8.15 1.58
N VAL A 178 3.15 -7.63 2.42
CA VAL A 178 2.52 -6.32 2.18
C VAL A 178 3.55 -5.18 2.24
N TYR A 179 4.61 -5.33 3.04
CA TYR A 179 5.61 -4.28 3.29
C TYR A 179 6.89 -4.45 2.50
N TYR A 180 7.37 -5.69 2.38
CA TYR A 180 8.71 -5.98 1.82
C TYR A 180 8.70 -6.25 0.32
N TYR A 181 7.55 -6.11 -0.34
CA TYR A 181 7.45 -6.27 -1.77
C TYR A 181 6.69 -5.11 -2.40
N ILE A 182 7.29 -4.49 -3.42
CA ILE A 182 6.71 -3.40 -4.19
C ILE A 182 6.41 -3.93 -5.59
N GLU A 183 5.15 -3.95 -5.98
CA GLU A 183 4.69 -4.40 -7.30
C GLU A 183 3.81 -3.30 -7.91
N PRO A 184 4.37 -2.43 -8.75
CA PRO A 184 3.61 -1.36 -9.38
C PRO A 184 2.42 -1.88 -10.18
N ALA A 185 1.28 -1.25 -10.03
CA ALA A 185 0.05 -1.54 -10.79
C ALA A 185 0.05 -0.76 -12.10
N GLU A 186 0.79 -1.22 -13.11
CA GLU A 186 1.08 -0.46 -14.32
C GLU A 186 -0.03 -0.51 -15.37
N SER A 187 -0.82 -1.59 -15.38
CA SER A 187 -1.99 -1.74 -16.24
C SER A 187 -3.09 -2.53 -15.54
N LEU A 188 -4.32 -2.31 -15.95
CA LEU A 188 -5.48 -3.04 -15.45
C LEU A 188 -6.01 -3.95 -16.56
N GLU A 189 -6.23 -5.20 -16.22
CA GLU A 189 -6.96 -6.15 -17.03
C GLU A 189 -8.14 -6.70 -16.25
N TRP A 190 -9.27 -6.85 -16.89
CA TRP A 190 -10.44 -7.46 -16.28
C TRP A 190 -10.59 -8.93 -16.70
N SER A 191 -10.88 -9.80 -15.75
CA SER A 191 -11.03 -11.23 -15.97
C SER A 191 -12.25 -11.78 -15.26
N LEU A 192 -13.18 -12.36 -16.02
CA LEU A 192 -14.40 -12.97 -15.48
C LEU A 192 -14.10 -14.13 -14.51
N THR A 193 -13.05 -14.91 -14.78
CA THR A 193 -12.64 -16.02 -13.92
C THR A 193 -12.25 -15.55 -12.52
N TRP A 194 -11.55 -14.43 -12.45
CA TRP A 194 -11.15 -13.81 -11.19
C TRP A 194 -12.30 -13.05 -10.53
N ALA A 195 -13.17 -12.43 -11.32
CA ALA A 195 -14.41 -11.81 -10.83
C ALA A 195 -15.26 -12.81 -10.04
N ARG A 196 -15.50 -13.99 -10.61
CA ARG A 196 -16.22 -15.07 -9.91
C ARG A 196 -15.55 -15.50 -8.60
N ARG A 197 -14.22 -15.53 -8.55
CA ARG A 197 -13.46 -15.83 -7.32
C ARG A 197 -13.56 -14.70 -6.28
N GLY A 198 -13.67 -13.46 -6.71
CA GLY A 198 -13.87 -12.30 -5.85
C GLY A 198 -15.28 -12.20 -5.28
N MET A 199 -16.28 -12.73 -5.97
CA MET A 199 -17.68 -12.70 -5.52
C MET A 199 -17.89 -13.38 -4.16
N VAL A 200 -17.24 -14.52 -3.92
CA VAL A 200 -17.40 -15.27 -2.65
C VAL A 200 -16.89 -14.47 -1.44
N PRO A 201 -15.62 -14.02 -1.40
CA PRO A 201 -15.16 -13.20 -0.29
C PRO A 201 -15.93 -11.87 -0.18
N GLY A 202 -16.34 -11.30 -1.31
CA GLY A 202 -17.20 -10.11 -1.32
C GLY A 202 -18.54 -10.36 -0.66
N LEU A 203 -19.24 -11.44 -1.02
CA LEU A 203 -20.49 -11.84 -0.39
C LEU A 203 -20.31 -12.06 1.13
N LEU A 204 -19.30 -12.81 1.52
CA LEU A 204 -19.01 -13.06 2.94
C LEU A 204 -18.72 -11.76 3.71
N SER A 205 -17.99 -10.82 3.10
CA SER A 205 -17.75 -9.50 3.70
C SER A 205 -19.06 -8.70 3.81
N GLY A 206 -19.89 -8.71 2.79
CA GLY A 206 -21.19 -8.04 2.81
C GLY A 206 -22.13 -8.63 3.86
N LEU A 207 -22.19 -9.97 3.98
CA LEU A 207 -22.95 -10.66 5.02
C LEU A 207 -22.41 -10.32 6.42
N ALA A 208 -21.09 -10.25 6.61
CA ALA A 208 -20.51 -9.86 7.88
C ALA A 208 -20.86 -8.42 8.25
N VAL A 209 -20.76 -7.50 7.30
CA VAL A 209 -21.13 -6.09 7.48
C VAL A 209 -22.61 -5.94 7.81
N GLY A 210 -23.48 -6.54 7.01
CA GLY A 210 -24.92 -6.53 7.25
C GLY A 210 -25.29 -7.20 8.57
N GLY A 211 -24.61 -8.32 8.92
CA GLY A 211 -24.85 -9.05 10.16
C GLY A 211 -24.47 -8.30 11.43
N ILE A 212 -23.47 -7.41 11.37
CA ILE A 212 -23.09 -6.57 12.52
C ILE A 212 -24.29 -5.72 12.96
N VAL A 213 -25.10 -5.24 12.03
CA VAL A 213 -26.29 -4.43 12.37
C VAL A 213 -27.30 -5.21 13.21
N PHE A 214 -27.44 -6.52 12.98
CA PHE A 214 -28.29 -7.38 13.83
C PHE A 214 -27.74 -7.57 15.24
N LEU A 215 -26.43 -7.41 15.41
CA LEU A 215 -25.75 -7.54 16.69
C LEU A 215 -25.71 -6.22 17.48
N LEU A 216 -26.08 -5.10 16.85
CA LEU A 216 -26.15 -3.81 17.52
C LEU A 216 -27.30 -3.78 18.54
N PRO A 217 -27.09 -3.18 19.73
CA PRO A 217 -28.15 -2.91 20.66
C PRO A 217 -29.30 -2.15 19.98
N ARG A 218 -30.55 -2.47 20.31
CA ARG A 218 -31.75 -1.85 19.70
C ARG A 218 -31.78 -0.35 19.83
N GLU A 219 -31.12 0.20 20.82
CA GLU A 219 -30.98 1.65 21.04
C GLU A 219 -30.13 2.34 19.96
N LEU A 220 -29.22 1.59 19.35
CA LEU A 220 -28.34 2.06 18.25
C LEU A 220 -28.86 1.65 16.87
N ASN A 221 -29.70 0.63 16.82
CA ASN A 221 -30.29 0.14 15.58
C ASN A 221 -31.68 0.72 15.39
N GLN A 222 -31.80 1.79 14.60
CA GLN A 222 -33.09 2.42 14.27
C GLN A 222 -33.89 1.62 13.23
N LEU A 223 -33.30 0.56 12.66
CA LEU A 223 -33.97 -0.32 11.71
C LEU A 223 -34.82 -1.35 12.47
N GLN A 224 -36.03 -1.64 12.00
CA GLN A 224 -36.92 -2.63 12.61
C GLN A 224 -37.54 -3.57 11.58
N GLY A 225 -37.56 -4.86 11.92
CA GLY A 225 -38.27 -5.88 11.16
C GLY A 225 -37.83 -5.99 9.70
N ARG A 226 -38.71 -5.64 8.76
CA ARG A 226 -38.42 -5.75 7.31
C ARG A 226 -37.23 -4.92 6.86
N GLN A 227 -36.96 -3.78 7.49
CA GLN A 227 -35.85 -2.89 7.12
C GLN A 227 -34.50 -3.51 7.46
N GLU A 228 -34.37 -4.25 8.55
CA GLU A 228 -33.14 -4.97 8.91
C GLU A 228 -32.76 -5.99 7.84
N TRP A 229 -33.73 -6.78 7.37
CA TRP A 229 -33.50 -7.76 6.31
C TRP A 229 -33.15 -7.11 4.97
N ILE A 230 -33.78 -6.01 4.60
CA ILE A 230 -33.44 -5.27 3.38
C ILE A 230 -32.01 -4.75 3.47
N PHE A 231 -31.62 -4.19 4.62
CA PHE A 231 -30.27 -3.73 4.87
C PHE A 231 -29.23 -4.86 4.79
N PHE A 232 -29.50 -5.98 5.47
CA PHE A 232 -28.65 -7.16 5.46
C PHE A 232 -28.45 -7.72 4.04
N LEU A 233 -29.51 -7.93 3.31
CA LEU A 233 -29.46 -8.43 1.93
C LEU A 233 -28.84 -7.41 0.98
N GLY A 234 -29.08 -6.13 1.20
CA GLY A 234 -28.44 -5.05 0.45
C GLY A 234 -26.93 -5.08 0.58
N TRP A 235 -26.39 -5.20 1.79
CA TRP A 235 -24.95 -5.32 2.01
C TRP A 235 -24.36 -6.61 1.44
N ALA A 236 -25.09 -7.72 1.51
CA ALA A 236 -24.69 -8.97 0.86
C ALA A 236 -24.60 -8.81 -0.66
N ALA A 237 -25.57 -8.16 -1.30
CA ALA A 237 -25.59 -7.89 -2.73
C ALA A 237 -24.47 -6.92 -3.15
N ILE A 238 -24.28 -5.84 -2.38
CA ILE A 238 -23.18 -4.88 -2.58
C ILE A 238 -21.83 -5.59 -2.45
N GLY A 239 -21.65 -6.38 -1.41
CA GLY A 239 -20.43 -7.15 -1.19
C GLY A 239 -20.13 -8.09 -2.35
N LEU A 240 -21.13 -8.83 -2.84
CA LEU A 240 -21.00 -9.72 -4.00
C LEU A 240 -20.62 -8.95 -5.28
N ALA A 241 -21.30 -7.84 -5.56
CA ALA A 241 -21.04 -7.02 -6.73
C ALA A 241 -19.65 -6.37 -6.68
N VAL A 242 -19.30 -5.73 -5.56
CA VAL A 242 -18.00 -5.09 -5.35
C VAL A 242 -16.88 -6.14 -5.35
N GLY A 243 -17.07 -7.27 -4.68
CA GLY A 243 -16.12 -8.36 -4.68
C GLY A 243 -15.89 -8.94 -6.06
N GLY A 244 -16.92 -9.07 -6.88
CA GLY A 244 -16.83 -9.49 -8.26
C GLY A 244 -16.08 -8.48 -9.14
N LEU A 245 -16.45 -7.20 -9.06
CA LEU A 245 -15.80 -6.14 -9.84
C LEU A 245 -14.33 -6.00 -9.47
N LEU A 246 -14.02 -5.85 -8.18
CA LEU A 246 -12.65 -5.66 -7.70
C LEU A 246 -11.80 -6.93 -7.86
N GLY A 247 -12.38 -8.10 -7.58
CA GLY A 247 -11.71 -9.37 -7.77
C GLY A 247 -11.40 -9.66 -9.24
N GLY A 248 -12.21 -9.13 -10.17
CA GLY A 248 -11.99 -9.24 -11.62
C GLY A 248 -10.87 -8.35 -12.15
N LEU A 249 -10.60 -7.23 -11.47
CA LEU A 249 -9.54 -6.29 -11.85
C LEU A 249 -8.18 -6.83 -11.43
N ARG A 250 -7.29 -7.02 -12.40
CA ARG A 250 -5.91 -7.42 -12.17
C ARG A 250 -4.95 -6.35 -12.63
N THR A 251 -3.96 -6.13 -11.78
CA THR A 251 -2.81 -5.31 -12.14
C THR A 251 -1.77 -6.17 -12.84
N ARG A 252 -1.22 -5.68 -13.94
CA ARG A 252 -0.10 -6.32 -14.64
C ARG A 252 1.03 -5.33 -14.84
N THR A 253 2.23 -5.88 -14.99
CA THR A 253 3.41 -5.11 -15.39
C THR A 253 3.37 -4.85 -16.89
N PHE A 254 3.59 -3.61 -17.29
CA PHE A 254 3.63 -3.20 -18.68
C PHE A 254 4.99 -3.57 -19.31
N LYS A 255 4.98 -4.38 -20.37
CA LYS A 255 6.21 -4.90 -20.99
C LYS A 255 6.93 -3.90 -21.89
N GLY A 256 6.27 -2.86 -22.36
CA GLY A 256 6.80 -1.90 -23.36
C GLY A 256 7.35 -0.60 -22.77
N LYS A 257 8.02 -0.64 -21.60
CA LYS A 257 8.54 0.57 -20.93
C LYS A 257 9.66 1.22 -21.74
N THR A 258 9.51 2.51 -22.01
CA THR A 258 10.45 3.29 -22.86
C THR A 258 11.26 4.31 -22.07
N PHE A 259 10.79 4.76 -20.91
CA PHE A 259 11.48 5.76 -20.09
C PHE A 259 11.51 5.37 -18.59
N PRO A 260 12.52 5.86 -17.85
CA PRO A 260 12.69 5.56 -16.43
C PRO A 260 11.51 6.05 -15.57
N ASN A 261 11.14 5.31 -14.52
CA ASN A 261 9.98 5.55 -13.64
C ASN A 261 8.61 5.46 -14.34
N GLN A 262 8.52 4.92 -15.55
CA GLN A 262 7.26 4.77 -16.25
C GLN A 262 6.29 3.87 -15.48
N GLY A 263 6.77 2.78 -14.90
CA GLY A 263 5.96 1.87 -14.11
C GLY A 263 5.32 2.54 -12.89
N ILE A 264 6.07 3.36 -12.15
CA ILE A 264 5.54 4.09 -10.99
C ILE A 264 4.52 5.16 -11.41
N ARG A 265 4.76 5.86 -12.53
CA ARG A 265 3.80 6.84 -13.06
C ARG A 265 2.50 6.16 -13.52
N LEU A 266 2.60 5.04 -14.22
CA LEU A 266 1.43 4.26 -14.63
C LEU A 266 0.66 3.74 -13.42
N SER A 267 1.35 3.25 -12.38
CA SER A 267 0.73 2.82 -11.14
C SER A 267 -0.03 3.95 -10.44
N LEU A 268 0.55 5.15 -10.39
CA LEU A 268 -0.11 6.34 -9.85
C LEU A 268 -1.35 6.71 -10.67
N THR A 269 -1.23 6.75 -11.99
CA THR A 269 -2.35 7.08 -12.90
C THR A 269 -3.47 6.06 -12.75
N THR A 270 -3.14 4.76 -12.67
CA THR A 270 -4.09 3.67 -12.45
C THR A 270 -4.81 3.84 -11.11
N ALA A 271 -4.08 4.12 -10.03
CA ALA A 271 -4.65 4.31 -8.70
C ALA A 271 -5.62 5.50 -8.65
N VAL A 272 -5.24 6.64 -9.24
CA VAL A 272 -6.08 7.84 -9.32
C VAL A 272 -7.31 7.58 -10.19
N PHE A 273 -7.13 6.96 -11.36
CA PHE A 273 -8.24 6.66 -12.27
C PHE A 273 -9.26 5.73 -11.62
N VAL A 274 -8.82 4.64 -10.99
CA VAL A 274 -9.73 3.71 -10.32
C VAL A 274 -10.38 4.35 -9.10
N GLY A 275 -9.62 5.12 -8.31
CA GLY A 275 -10.16 5.85 -7.17
C GLY A 275 -11.28 6.81 -7.57
N LEU A 276 -11.07 7.61 -8.61
CA LEU A 276 -12.08 8.54 -9.12
C LEU A 276 -13.31 7.82 -9.69
N ASN A 277 -13.12 6.72 -10.43
CA ASN A 277 -14.26 5.96 -10.98
C ASN A 277 -15.05 5.23 -9.89
N ALA A 278 -14.39 4.72 -8.86
CA ALA A 278 -15.06 4.11 -7.71
C ALA A 278 -15.93 5.13 -6.97
N VAL A 279 -15.43 6.35 -6.81
CA VAL A 279 -16.20 7.48 -6.26
C VAL A 279 -17.49 7.69 -7.06
N TRP A 280 -17.42 7.76 -8.39
CA TRP A 280 -18.60 7.92 -9.25
C TRP A 280 -19.64 6.81 -9.06
N LEU A 281 -19.20 5.55 -9.05
CA LEU A 281 -20.09 4.39 -8.97
C LEU A 281 -20.84 4.33 -7.63
N VAL A 282 -20.15 4.63 -6.54
CA VAL A 282 -20.76 4.61 -5.21
C VAL A 282 -21.61 5.87 -4.97
N THR A 283 -21.19 7.04 -5.51
CA THR A 283 -22.01 8.26 -5.45
C THR A 283 -23.35 8.03 -6.12
N PHE A 284 -23.38 7.41 -7.30
CA PHE A 284 -24.62 7.10 -7.99
C PHE A 284 -25.53 6.18 -7.16
N ALA A 285 -24.97 5.13 -6.56
CA ALA A 285 -25.71 4.22 -5.68
C ALA A 285 -26.26 4.93 -4.42
N MET A 286 -25.43 5.79 -3.81
CA MET A 286 -25.83 6.55 -2.61
C MET A 286 -26.83 7.65 -2.89
N VAL A 287 -26.75 8.36 -4.01
CA VAL A 287 -27.73 9.39 -4.37
C VAL A 287 -29.15 8.79 -4.50
N LEU A 288 -29.26 7.56 -4.98
CA LEU A 288 -30.53 6.84 -5.03
C LEU A 288 -31.07 6.47 -3.63
N GLU A 289 -30.19 6.28 -2.63
CA GLU A 289 -30.57 5.87 -1.27
C GLU A 289 -30.71 7.07 -0.31
N ILE A 290 -29.93 8.13 -0.51
CA ILE A 290 -29.78 9.28 0.40
C ILE A 290 -30.80 10.39 0.14
N ALA A 291 -31.41 10.44 -1.04
CA ALA A 291 -32.37 11.49 -1.41
C ALA A 291 -33.60 11.67 -0.43
N GLY A 292 -33.72 10.77 0.54
CA GLY A 292 -34.80 10.82 1.54
C GLY A 292 -34.37 10.89 3.00
N ARG A 293 -33.08 10.91 3.37
CA ARG A 293 -32.66 10.65 4.77
C ARG A 293 -31.77 11.69 5.48
N PHE A 294 -31.20 12.67 4.80
CA PHE A 294 -30.23 13.59 5.43
C PHE A 294 -30.61 15.05 5.27
N ASP A 295 -30.46 15.82 6.37
CA ASP A 295 -30.67 17.28 6.38
C ASP A 295 -29.64 18.04 5.56
N ASN A 296 -28.47 17.43 5.30
CA ASN A 296 -27.38 18.03 4.51
C ASN A 296 -26.58 16.98 3.72
N PRO A 297 -27.18 16.36 2.68
CA PRO A 297 -26.60 15.22 1.97
C PRO A 297 -25.24 15.51 1.32
N PHE A 298 -24.96 16.77 0.96
CA PHE A 298 -23.71 17.13 0.31
C PHE A 298 -22.47 17.09 1.24
N LYS A 299 -22.60 17.43 2.52
CA LYS A 299 -21.48 17.39 3.46
C LYS A 299 -21.05 15.95 3.75
N ASP A 300 -22.01 15.11 4.09
CA ASP A 300 -21.74 13.70 4.39
C ASP A 300 -21.21 12.97 3.14
N LEU A 301 -21.74 13.31 1.96
CA LEU A 301 -21.27 12.79 0.69
C LEU A 301 -19.77 13.04 0.49
N LEU A 302 -19.26 14.25 0.72
CA LEU A 302 -17.84 14.58 0.51
C LEU A 302 -16.91 13.69 1.36
N GLY A 303 -17.26 13.43 2.61
CA GLY A 303 -16.51 12.54 3.49
C GLY A 303 -16.46 11.10 2.98
N TYR A 304 -17.61 10.56 2.59
CA TYR A 304 -17.68 9.22 2.00
C TYR A 304 -16.89 9.11 0.70
N LEU A 305 -16.95 10.14 -0.16
CA LEU A 305 -16.19 10.17 -1.42
C LEU A 305 -14.68 10.16 -1.17
N ALA A 306 -14.20 10.95 -0.20
CA ALA A 306 -12.79 11.00 0.16
C ALA A 306 -12.31 9.63 0.70
N PHE A 307 -13.12 9.00 1.55
CA PHE A 307 -12.81 7.69 2.13
C PHE A 307 -12.75 6.58 1.06
N LEU A 308 -13.74 6.54 0.19
CA LEU A 308 -13.78 5.57 -0.90
C LEU A 308 -12.62 5.78 -1.89
N PHE A 309 -12.37 7.02 -2.30
CA PHE A 309 -11.22 7.34 -3.13
C PHE A 309 -9.93 6.80 -2.49
N ALA A 310 -9.72 7.03 -1.21
CA ALA A 310 -8.52 6.59 -0.50
C ALA A 310 -8.37 5.06 -0.52
N ILE A 311 -9.44 4.33 -0.24
CA ILE A 311 -9.41 2.85 -0.25
C ILE A 311 -9.03 2.34 -1.64
N PHE A 312 -9.72 2.81 -2.68
CA PHE A 312 -9.47 2.34 -4.05
C PHE A 312 -8.11 2.81 -4.57
N PHE A 313 -7.71 4.04 -4.27
CA PHE A 313 -6.38 4.55 -4.58
C PHE A 313 -5.28 3.64 -4.00
N LEU A 314 -5.36 3.35 -2.71
CA LEU A 314 -4.36 2.48 -2.04
C LEU A 314 -4.40 1.05 -2.57
N TRP A 315 -5.59 0.54 -2.90
CA TRP A 315 -5.74 -0.83 -3.40
C TRP A 315 -5.15 -1.03 -4.78
N PHE A 316 -5.34 -0.08 -5.69
CA PHE A 316 -4.96 -0.20 -7.10
C PHE A 316 -3.65 0.50 -7.47
N GLY A 317 -2.70 0.54 -6.56
CA GLY A 317 -1.32 0.93 -6.84
C GLY A 317 -0.81 2.14 -6.08
N GLY A 318 -1.68 2.93 -5.45
CA GLY A 318 -1.27 4.09 -4.65
C GLY A 318 -0.35 3.71 -3.49
N LEU A 319 -0.64 2.60 -2.80
CA LEU A 319 0.23 2.09 -1.74
C LEU A 319 1.63 1.72 -2.28
N GLU A 320 1.70 1.10 -3.45
CA GLU A 320 2.98 0.72 -4.06
C GLU A 320 3.80 1.94 -4.43
N VAL A 321 3.14 2.98 -4.93
CA VAL A 321 3.77 4.29 -5.19
C VAL A 321 4.31 4.90 -3.90
N LEU A 322 3.51 4.94 -2.82
CA LEU A 322 3.95 5.46 -1.53
C LEU A 322 5.16 4.68 -0.98
N LYS A 323 5.10 3.35 -0.99
CA LYS A 323 6.21 2.48 -0.56
C LYS A 323 7.49 2.76 -1.36
N HIS A 324 7.37 2.89 -2.67
CA HIS A 324 8.50 3.16 -3.54
C HIS A 324 9.15 4.52 -3.25
N TYR A 325 8.34 5.57 -3.03
CA TYR A 325 8.88 6.88 -2.66
C TYR A 325 9.53 6.88 -1.28
N VAL A 326 8.94 6.23 -0.29
CA VAL A 326 9.55 6.07 1.04
C VAL A 326 10.88 5.31 0.94
N LEU A 327 10.93 4.23 0.16
CA LEU A 327 12.17 3.48 -0.07
C LEU A 327 13.27 4.37 -0.67
N ARG A 328 12.94 5.16 -1.69
CA ARG A 328 13.90 6.09 -2.30
C ARG A 328 14.36 7.17 -1.34
N THR A 329 13.46 7.66 -0.48
CA THR A 329 13.81 8.64 0.55
C THR A 329 14.78 8.04 1.57
N VAL A 330 14.54 6.82 2.03
CA VAL A 330 15.44 6.13 2.96
C VAL A 330 16.82 5.84 2.32
N LEU A 331 16.84 5.36 1.07
CA LEU A 331 18.08 5.12 0.33
C LEU A 331 18.84 6.41 0.07
N GLY A 332 18.13 7.51 -0.20
CA GLY A 332 18.75 8.83 -0.40
C GLY A 332 19.28 9.43 0.89
N ALA A 333 18.51 9.38 1.97
CA ALA A 333 18.91 9.89 3.27
C ALA A 333 20.09 9.11 3.88
N SER A 334 20.18 7.80 3.60
CA SER A 334 21.30 6.98 4.03
C SER A 334 22.57 7.12 3.14
N GLY A 335 22.51 7.93 2.09
CA GLY A 335 23.64 8.11 1.17
C GLY A 335 23.91 6.93 0.23
N GLN A 336 23.13 5.84 0.32
CA GLN A 336 23.34 4.64 -0.51
C GLN A 336 23.04 4.90 -1.99
N LEU A 337 22.04 5.73 -2.28
CA LEU A 337 21.65 6.15 -3.63
C LEU A 337 21.24 7.63 -3.61
N PRO A 338 21.38 8.38 -4.72
CA PRO A 338 20.90 9.75 -4.76
C PRO A 338 19.37 9.80 -4.87
N PHE A 339 18.76 10.86 -4.35
CA PHE A 339 17.31 11.09 -4.49
C PHE A 339 16.86 11.12 -5.96
N ASN A 340 17.68 11.68 -6.85
CA ASN A 340 17.41 11.74 -8.29
C ASN A 340 18.17 10.64 -9.05
N LEU A 341 17.70 9.41 -8.90
CA LEU A 341 18.26 8.24 -9.61
C LEU A 341 18.30 8.41 -11.14
N PRO A 342 17.24 8.89 -11.81
CA PRO A 342 17.29 9.08 -13.26
C PRO A 342 18.44 9.99 -13.71
N ARG A 343 18.72 11.04 -12.93
CA ARG A 343 19.83 11.96 -13.23
C ARG A 343 21.19 11.28 -13.11
N LEU A 344 21.41 10.49 -12.03
CA LEU A 344 22.64 9.70 -11.86
C LEU A 344 22.83 8.70 -13.00
N LEU A 345 21.80 7.94 -13.34
CA LEU A 345 21.89 6.89 -14.35
C LEU A 345 22.11 7.46 -15.75
N ASN A 346 21.46 8.59 -16.08
CA ASN A 346 21.77 9.30 -17.31
C ASN A 346 23.20 9.85 -17.34
N TYR A 347 23.69 10.39 -16.22
CA TYR A 347 25.08 10.81 -16.10
C TYR A 347 26.06 9.63 -16.27
N ALA A 348 25.76 8.48 -15.68
CA ALA A 348 26.55 7.25 -15.88
C ALA A 348 26.54 6.77 -17.34
N ARG A 349 25.43 6.92 -18.04
CA ARG A 349 25.32 6.66 -19.49
C ARG A 349 26.23 7.61 -20.28
N ASP A 350 26.20 8.90 -19.98
CA ASP A 350 26.98 9.91 -20.68
C ASP A 350 28.51 9.71 -20.44
N LEU A 351 28.87 9.09 -19.32
CA LEU A 351 30.22 8.62 -19.04
C LEU A 351 30.58 7.28 -19.72
N ASN A 352 29.66 6.66 -20.44
CA ASN A 352 29.80 5.30 -21.01
C ASN A 352 30.07 4.19 -19.95
N LEU A 353 29.60 4.37 -18.73
CA LEU A 353 29.64 3.35 -17.69
C LEU A 353 28.41 2.44 -17.77
N MET A 354 27.30 3.00 -18.20
CA MET A 354 26.05 2.28 -18.40
C MET A 354 25.45 2.57 -19.78
N GLN A 355 24.62 1.63 -20.27
CA GLN A 355 23.78 1.80 -21.45
C GLN A 355 22.34 1.80 -21.03
N ARG A 356 21.50 2.56 -21.74
CA ARG A 356 20.05 2.56 -21.53
C ARG A 356 19.38 1.68 -22.58
N VAL A 357 18.54 0.73 -22.10
CA VAL A 357 17.74 -0.16 -22.94
C VAL A 357 16.28 -0.01 -22.49
N GLY A 358 15.50 0.76 -23.27
CA GLY A 358 14.16 1.14 -22.86
C GLY A 358 14.13 1.98 -21.58
N SER A 359 13.49 1.49 -20.53
CA SER A 359 13.48 2.07 -19.18
C SER A 359 14.62 1.61 -18.29
N ALA A 360 15.31 0.53 -18.67
CA ALA A 360 16.37 -0.10 -17.90
C ALA A 360 17.75 0.48 -18.22
N TYR A 361 18.66 0.31 -17.27
CA TYR A 361 20.06 0.63 -17.40
C TYR A 361 20.91 -0.63 -17.16
N ILE A 362 21.92 -0.83 -18.01
CA ILE A 362 22.83 -2.00 -17.98
C ILE A 362 24.26 -1.49 -17.92
N PHE A 363 25.11 -2.06 -17.10
CA PHE A 363 26.55 -1.78 -17.17
C PHE A 363 27.10 -2.24 -18.52
N VAL A 364 27.95 -1.41 -19.16
CA VAL A 364 28.49 -1.68 -20.50
C VAL A 364 29.19 -3.02 -20.58
N HIS A 365 29.87 -3.42 -19.50
CA HIS A 365 30.57 -4.71 -19.40
C HIS A 365 30.31 -5.37 -18.05
N ARG A 366 30.15 -6.68 -18.06
CA ARG A 366 29.99 -7.46 -16.82
C ARG A 366 31.16 -7.30 -15.85
N ARG A 367 32.40 -7.25 -16.38
CA ARG A 367 33.56 -6.98 -15.57
C ARG A 367 33.53 -5.62 -14.88
N LEU A 368 32.93 -4.61 -15.51
CA LEU A 368 32.77 -3.30 -14.90
C LEU A 368 31.73 -3.37 -13.75
N LEU A 369 30.64 -4.10 -13.93
CA LEU A 369 29.67 -4.37 -12.88
C LEU A 369 30.34 -5.05 -11.67
N GLU A 370 31.10 -6.11 -11.89
CA GLU A 370 31.79 -6.88 -10.85
C GLU A 370 32.86 -6.02 -10.15
N HIS A 371 33.63 -5.24 -10.90
CA HIS A 371 34.64 -4.32 -10.36
C HIS A 371 34.00 -3.21 -9.50
N MET A 372 32.94 -2.60 -9.98
CA MET A 372 32.19 -1.58 -9.21
C MET A 372 31.60 -2.16 -7.93
N ALA A 373 31.04 -3.37 -7.98
CA ALA A 373 30.49 -4.03 -6.80
C ALA A 373 31.58 -4.34 -5.76
N ALA A 374 32.78 -4.78 -6.20
CA ALA A 374 33.92 -5.03 -5.32
C ALA A 374 34.49 -3.73 -4.69
N SER A 375 34.46 -2.62 -5.43
CA SER A 375 34.95 -1.33 -4.95
C SER A 375 34.09 -0.73 -3.83
N GLY A 376 32.80 -1.09 -3.78
CA GLY A 376 31.86 -0.62 -2.74
C GLY A 376 32.14 -1.20 -1.35
N GLY A 377 32.83 -2.34 -1.27
CA GLY A 377 33.20 -2.95 0.02
C GLY A 377 34.31 -2.21 0.76
N THR A 378 35.04 -1.35 0.07
CA THR A 378 36.24 -0.63 0.61
C THR A 378 35.98 0.84 0.92
N MET A 379 34.84 1.40 0.47
CA MET A 379 34.44 2.78 0.73
C MET A 379 33.19 2.82 1.61
N ASN A 380 33.41 2.74 2.92
CA ASN A 380 32.41 3.21 3.88
C ASN A 380 32.62 4.73 4.00
N PRO A 381 31.75 5.60 3.50
CA PRO A 381 31.84 7.02 3.84
C PRO A 381 31.44 7.15 5.30
N ALA A 382 32.36 7.67 6.10
CA ALA A 382 32.15 8.04 7.50
C ALA A 382 31.06 9.10 7.65
#